data_7ade290a4e9c9322388df6b12a4e66d8
#
_entry.id   7ade290a4e9c9322388df6b12a4e66d8
#
_cell.length_a   1.000
_cell.length_b   1.000
_cell.length_c   1.000
_cell.angle_alpha   90.00
_cell.angle_beta   90.00
_cell.angle_gamma   90.00
#
_symmetry.space_group_name_H-M   'P 1'
#
loop_
_entity.id
_entity.type
_entity.pdbx_description
1 polymer ?
#
loop_
_entity_poly.entity_id
_entity_poly.type
_entity_poly.pdbx_seq_one_letter_code
_entity_poly.pdbx_strand_id
1 'polypeptide(L)'
;KKKNIDFIVYYRVHKNKKSLFPYKFIHNLIAAKFKIIIICDKLKHKKVINYGNISNYNLTKLQAKAKYTIASAENIYSLFTLECITHNMKIIIDKKNKSKIRFYKSSFLKINFENTKELNKIKLI
;
A
#
# COMPACT_ATOMS: atom_id res chain seq x y z
N LYS A 1 -18.49 -7.92 -1.53
CA LYS A 1 -17.53 -8.98 -1.83
C LYS A 1 -16.51 -9.14 -0.73
N LYS A 2 -16.19 -10.37 -0.45
CA LYS A 2 -15.20 -10.66 0.59
C LYS A 2 -13.78 -10.33 0.10
N LYS A 3 -13.06 -9.57 0.90
CA LYS A 3 -11.66 -9.25 0.61
C LYS A 3 -10.76 -10.34 1.16
N ASN A 4 -9.80 -10.80 0.35
CA ASN A 4 -8.93 -11.92 0.71
C ASN A 4 -7.44 -11.66 0.46
N ILE A 5 -7.08 -10.42 0.10
CA ILE A 5 -5.70 -9.99 -0.09
C ILE A 5 -5.43 -8.89 0.92
N ASP A 6 -4.32 -9.00 1.68
CA ASP A 6 -4.01 -7.98 2.67
C ASP A 6 -3.59 -6.67 2.01
N PHE A 7 -2.52 -6.69 1.21
CA PHE A 7 -1.96 -5.49 0.62
C PHE A 7 -1.70 -5.62 -0.87
N ILE A 8 -2.04 -4.58 -1.62
CA ILE A 8 -1.51 -4.35 -2.97
C ILE A 8 -0.77 -3.03 -2.93
N VAL A 9 0.51 -3.03 -3.27
CA VAL A 9 1.37 -1.84 -3.20
C VAL A 9 1.94 -1.54 -4.57
N TYR A 10 1.80 -0.30 -5.00
CA TYR A 10 2.40 0.19 -6.23
C TYR A 10 3.84 0.60 -5.94
N TYR A 11 4.78 0.00 -6.64
CA TYR A 11 6.20 0.26 -6.45
C TYR A 11 6.83 0.66 -7.78
N ARG A 12 7.50 1.79 -7.80
CA ARG A 12 8.20 2.28 -8.97
C ARG A 12 9.58 2.78 -8.58
N VAL A 13 10.61 2.28 -9.27
CA VAL A 13 11.99 2.69 -9.03
C VAL A 13 12.25 4.00 -9.74
N HIS A 14 12.80 4.98 -9.02
CA HIS A 14 13.22 6.27 -9.58
C HIS A 14 14.74 6.35 -9.53
N LYS A 15 15.39 6.39 -10.68
CA LYS A 15 16.85 6.33 -10.77
C LYS A 15 17.55 7.55 -10.18
N ASN A 16 16.94 8.72 -10.26
CA ASN A 16 17.58 9.98 -9.91
C ASN A 16 17.06 10.63 -8.63
N LYS A 17 16.27 9.93 -7.85
CA LYS A 17 15.70 10.44 -6.61
C LYS A 17 15.97 9.47 -5.48
N LYS A 18 16.27 10.00 -4.30
CA LYS A 18 16.22 9.18 -3.09
C LYS A 18 14.83 8.55 -3.02
N SER A 19 14.81 7.25 -2.86
CA SER A 19 13.54 6.54 -2.75
C SER A 19 12.84 6.94 -1.46
N LEU A 20 11.60 7.40 -1.58
CA LEU A 20 10.71 7.63 -0.45
C LEU A 20 9.86 6.39 -0.17
N PHE A 21 10.12 5.30 -0.87
CA PHE A 21 9.37 4.07 -0.68
C PHE A 21 9.67 3.49 0.71
N PRO A 22 8.64 3.09 1.47
CA PRO A 22 8.82 2.67 2.86
C PRO A 22 9.27 1.22 2.97
N TYR A 23 10.51 0.91 2.57
CA TYR A 23 11.03 -0.46 2.58
C TYR A 23 10.96 -1.10 3.97
N LYS A 24 11.37 -0.38 4.99
CA LYS A 24 11.37 -0.91 6.36
C LYS A 24 9.96 -1.24 6.85
N PHE A 25 9.01 -0.40 6.52
CA PHE A 25 7.62 -0.65 6.87
C PHE A 25 7.10 -1.91 6.17
N ILE A 26 7.43 -2.10 4.90
CA ILE A 26 7.09 -3.32 4.15
C ILE A 26 7.69 -4.55 4.83
N HIS A 27 8.96 -4.49 5.23
CA HIS A 27 9.60 -5.60 5.95
C HIS A 27 8.86 -5.91 7.25
N ASN A 28 8.44 -4.88 7.99
CA ASN A 28 7.71 -5.06 9.24
C ASN A 28 6.34 -5.72 9.00
N LEU A 29 5.65 -5.33 7.93
CA LEU A 29 4.38 -5.96 7.55
C LEU A 29 4.56 -7.44 7.23
N ILE A 30 5.61 -7.78 6.50
CA ILE A 30 5.90 -9.18 6.14
C ILE A 30 6.22 -9.99 7.41
N ALA A 31 6.99 -9.42 8.31
CA ALA A 31 7.31 -10.07 9.59
C ALA A 31 6.05 -10.30 10.43
N ALA A 32 5.06 -9.44 10.30
CA ALA A 32 3.77 -9.56 10.98
C ALA A 32 2.79 -10.47 10.21
N LYS A 33 3.26 -11.18 9.17
CA LYS A 33 2.50 -12.16 8.39
C LYS A 33 1.48 -11.59 7.41
N PHE A 34 1.56 -10.30 7.09
CA PHE A 34 0.72 -9.74 6.04
C PHE A 34 1.19 -10.20 4.67
N LYS A 35 0.23 -10.50 3.80
CA LYS A 35 0.50 -10.87 2.41
C LYS A 35 0.62 -9.60 1.57
N ILE A 36 1.75 -9.42 0.89
CA ILE A 36 2.04 -8.22 0.10
C ILE A 36 2.15 -8.58 -1.37
N ILE A 37 1.32 -7.96 -2.20
CA ILE A 37 1.42 -8.04 -3.66
C ILE A 37 1.98 -6.73 -4.17
N ILE A 38 3.01 -6.82 -4.99
CA ILE A 38 3.71 -5.65 -5.57
C ILE A 38 3.34 -5.52 -7.04
N ILE A 39 2.95 -4.32 -7.43
CA ILE A 39 2.58 -3.97 -8.80
C ILE A 39 3.62 -3.01 -9.37
N CYS A 40 3.88 -3.09 -10.64
CA CYS A 40 4.81 -2.29 -11.44
C CYS A 40 6.22 -2.85 -11.36
N ASP A 41 7.16 -2.17 -10.71
CA ASP A 41 8.53 -2.64 -10.64
C ASP A 41 8.68 -3.77 -9.62
N LYS A 42 9.70 -4.60 -9.83
CA LYS A 42 9.94 -5.74 -8.96
C LYS A 42 10.61 -5.28 -7.65
N LEU A 43 10.01 -5.64 -6.54
CA LEU A 43 10.62 -5.45 -5.23
C LEU A 43 11.39 -6.72 -4.85
N LYS A 44 12.68 -6.59 -4.55
CA LYS A 44 13.52 -7.73 -4.18
C LYS A 44 13.26 -8.13 -2.73
N HIS A 45 12.34 -9.05 -2.54
CA HIS A 45 12.10 -9.69 -1.26
C HIS A 45 11.43 -11.02 -1.53
N LYS A 46 11.95 -12.08 -0.92
CA LYS A 46 11.48 -13.44 -1.25
C LYS A 46 10.03 -13.73 -0.81
N LYS A 47 9.47 -12.92 0.09
CA LYS A 47 8.12 -13.14 0.60
C LYS A 47 7.07 -12.22 -0.02
N VAL A 48 7.44 -11.30 -0.90
CA VAL A 48 6.45 -10.52 -1.65
C VAL A 48 6.10 -11.26 -2.93
N ILE A 49 4.90 -10.99 -3.43
CA ILE A 49 4.46 -11.54 -4.72
C ILE A 49 4.52 -10.40 -5.73
N ASN A 50 5.45 -10.50 -6.69
CA ASN A 50 5.62 -9.48 -7.72
C ASN A 50 4.76 -9.85 -8.93
N TYR A 51 3.77 -9.01 -9.25
CA TYR A 51 2.95 -9.22 -10.42
C TYR A 51 3.45 -8.44 -11.64
N GLY A 52 4.33 -7.46 -11.42
CA GLY A 52 4.85 -6.64 -12.51
C GLY A 52 3.79 -5.71 -13.08
N ASN A 53 3.96 -5.34 -14.35
CA ASN A 53 2.97 -4.53 -15.06
C ASN A 53 1.81 -5.41 -15.49
N ILE A 54 0.64 -5.17 -14.93
CA ILE A 54 -0.57 -5.90 -15.27
C ILE A 54 -1.56 -4.96 -15.93
N SER A 55 -2.52 -5.52 -16.67
CA SER A 55 -3.56 -4.72 -17.32
C SER A 55 -4.45 -4.05 -16.28
N ASN A 56 -5.10 -2.96 -16.67
CA ASN A 56 -6.07 -2.29 -15.81
C ASN A 56 -7.19 -3.22 -15.38
N TYR A 57 -7.60 -4.12 -16.27
CA TYR A 57 -8.64 -5.09 -15.96
C TYR A 57 -8.22 -6.01 -14.80
N ASN A 58 -7.01 -6.56 -14.86
CA ASN A 58 -6.50 -7.43 -13.80
C ASN A 58 -6.22 -6.66 -12.52
N LEU A 59 -5.71 -5.43 -12.62
CA LEU A 59 -5.49 -4.59 -11.45
C LEU A 59 -6.80 -4.30 -10.72
N THR A 60 -7.85 -3.97 -11.45
CA THR A 60 -9.18 -3.72 -10.89
C THR A 60 -9.67 -4.93 -10.10
N LYS A 61 -9.48 -6.12 -10.63
CA LYS A 61 -9.87 -7.37 -9.94
C LYS A 61 -9.11 -7.54 -8.63
N LEU A 62 -7.81 -7.25 -8.63
CA LEU A 62 -6.99 -7.35 -7.42
C LEU A 62 -7.43 -6.32 -6.37
N GLN A 63 -7.67 -5.08 -6.81
CA GLN A 63 -8.12 -4.01 -5.92
C GLN A 63 -9.46 -4.36 -5.26
N ALA A 64 -10.37 -4.98 -6.01
CA ALA A 64 -11.66 -5.39 -5.46
C ALA A 64 -11.51 -6.42 -4.33
N LYS A 65 -10.43 -7.19 -4.33
CA LYS A 65 -10.17 -8.26 -3.35
C LYS A 65 -9.21 -7.85 -2.25
N ALA A 66 -8.56 -6.69 -2.35
CA ALA A 66 -7.54 -6.26 -1.41
C ALA A 66 -8.09 -5.32 -0.36
N LYS A 67 -7.51 -5.37 0.83
CA LYS A 67 -7.94 -4.57 1.97
C LYS A 67 -7.19 -3.25 2.07
N TYR A 68 -5.87 -3.28 1.84
CA TYR A 68 -4.99 -2.15 2.10
C TYR A 68 -4.04 -1.87 0.95
N THR A 69 -3.67 -0.60 0.83
CA THR A 69 -2.48 -0.19 0.11
C THR A 69 -1.74 0.83 0.95
N ILE A 70 -0.57 1.26 0.49
CA ILE A 70 0.24 2.27 1.18
C ILE A 70 0.31 3.50 0.29
N ALA A 71 0.03 4.68 0.87
CA ALA A 71 0.09 5.93 0.14
C ALA A 71 1.53 6.29 -0.20
N SER A 72 1.73 6.78 -1.42
CA SER A 72 3.01 7.36 -1.81
C SER A 72 3.24 8.66 -1.03
N ALA A 73 4.44 8.81 -0.44
CA ALA A 73 4.79 10.03 0.28
C ALA A 73 4.86 11.25 -0.65
N GLU A 74 5.15 11.03 -1.94
CA GLU A 74 5.27 12.10 -2.92
C GLU A 74 3.91 12.57 -3.43
N ASN A 75 2.98 11.63 -3.63
CA ASN A 75 1.68 11.95 -4.20
C ASN A 75 0.63 10.99 -3.63
N ILE A 76 0.01 11.40 -2.52
CA ILE A 76 -0.96 10.55 -1.82
C ILE A 76 -2.27 10.38 -2.58
N TYR A 77 -2.52 11.23 -3.59
CA TYR A 77 -3.69 11.12 -4.45
C TYR A 77 -3.31 10.72 -5.87
N SER A 78 -2.36 9.79 -6.01
CA SER A 78 -2.03 9.21 -7.31
C SER A 78 -3.26 8.50 -7.88
N LEU A 79 -3.25 8.28 -9.19
CA LEU A 79 -4.34 7.55 -9.84
C LEU A 79 -4.55 6.17 -9.20
N PHE A 80 -3.46 5.48 -8.91
CA PHE A 80 -3.53 4.18 -8.25
C PHE A 80 -4.27 4.27 -6.91
N THR A 81 -3.92 5.26 -6.09
CA THR A 81 -4.56 5.45 -4.78
C THR A 81 -6.05 5.76 -4.93
N LEU A 82 -6.40 6.65 -5.87
CA LEU A 82 -7.81 6.98 -6.10
C LEU A 82 -8.62 5.75 -6.54
N GLU A 83 -8.03 4.91 -7.37
CA GLU A 83 -8.67 3.66 -7.77
C GLU A 83 -8.87 2.73 -6.58
N CYS A 84 -7.88 2.64 -5.70
CA CYS A 84 -7.99 1.85 -4.48
C CYS A 84 -9.16 2.34 -3.62
N ILE A 85 -9.31 3.65 -3.48
CA ILE A 85 -10.41 4.23 -2.71
C ILE A 85 -11.77 3.82 -3.29
N THR A 86 -11.90 3.81 -4.62
CA THR A 86 -13.16 3.41 -5.26
C THR A 86 -13.50 1.94 -5.01
N HIS A 87 -12.52 1.13 -4.67
CA HIS A 87 -12.73 -0.29 -4.34
C HIS A 87 -12.82 -0.54 -2.84
N ASN A 88 -13.05 0.51 -2.05
CA ASN A 88 -13.20 0.42 -0.60
C ASN A 88 -11.97 -0.11 0.12
N MET A 89 -10.78 0.12 -0.47
CA MET A 89 -9.53 -0.19 0.19
C MET A 89 -9.19 0.91 1.20
N LYS A 90 -8.53 0.54 2.29
CA LYS A 90 -7.97 1.52 3.22
C LYS A 90 -6.56 1.88 2.79
N ILE A 91 -6.24 3.16 2.88
CA ILE A 91 -4.94 3.69 2.48
C ILE A 91 -4.12 3.93 3.72
N ILE A 92 -3.05 3.16 3.88
CA ILE A 92 -2.15 3.31 5.02
C ILE A 92 -1.21 4.48 4.71
N ILE A 93 -1.14 5.44 5.60
CA ILE A 93 -0.29 6.62 5.44
C ILE A 93 0.53 6.84 6.71
N ASP A 94 1.80 7.24 6.54
CA ASP A 94 2.63 7.58 7.69
C ASP A 94 2.05 8.81 8.39
N LYS A 95 1.96 8.77 9.72
CA LYS A 95 1.45 9.89 10.52
C LYS A 95 2.13 11.21 10.21
N LYS A 96 3.42 11.20 9.90
CA LYS A 96 4.15 12.42 9.57
C LYS A 96 3.61 13.12 8.32
N ASN A 97 2.85 12.41 7.49
CA ASN A 97 2.26 12.95 6.26
C ASN A 97 0.76 13.21 6.39
N LYS A 98 0.21 13.13 7.60
CA LYS A 98 -1.24 13.28 7.81
C LYS A 98 -1.80 14.62 7.34
N SER A 99 -0.99 15.68 7.35
CA SER A 99 -1.41 17.01 6.91
C SER A 99 -1.68 17.09 5.40
N LYS A 100 -1.21 16.09 4.64
CA LYS A 100 -1.44 16.01 3.20
C LYS A 100 -2.84 15.48 2.86
N ILE A 101 -3.54 14.91 3.84
CA ILE A 101 -4.88 14.35 3.61
C ILE A 101 -5.88 15.50 3.55
N ARG A 102 -6.53 15.66 2.39
CA ARG A 102 -7.52 16.70 2.15
C ARG A 102 -8.89 16.16 1.78
N PHE A 103 -8.92 15.03 1.07
CA PHE A 103 -10.14 14.40 0.56
C PHE A 103 -10.18 12.96 0.98
N TYR A 104 -11.39 12.36 1.02
CA TYR A 104 -11.59 10.94 1.32
C TYR A 104 -10.95 10.55 2.66
N LYS A 105 -11.10 11.43 3.66
CA LYS A 105 -10.41 11.31 4.95
C LYS A 105 -10.68 9.96 5.63
N SER A 106 -11.89 9.44 5.51
CA SER A 106 -12.26 8.16 6.14
C SER A 106 -11.57 6.94 5.50
N SER A 107 -11.03 7.10 4.29
CA SER A 107 -10.31 6.02 3.62
C SER A 107 -8.88 5.85 4.10
N PHE A 108 -8.34 6.82 4.84
CA PHE A 108 -6.95 6.80 5.28
C PHE A 108 -6.82 6.29 6.70
N LEU A 109 -5.86 5.40 6.89
CA LEU A 109 -5.46 4.90 8.22
C LEU A 109 -4.06 5.41 8.51
N LYS A 110 -3.91 6.21 9.56
CA LYS A 110 -2.65 6.85 9.93
C LYS A 110 -1.87 5.95 10.88
N ILE A 111 -0.67 5.58 10.47
CA ILE A 111 0.22 4.69 11.21
C ILE A 111 1.58 5.37 11.33
N ASN A 112 2.17 5.34 12.52
CA ASN A 112 3.58 5.73 12.66
C ASN A 112 4.43 4.58 12.12
N PHE A 113 5.05 4.77 10.95
CA PHE A 113 5.82 3.72 10.29
C PHE A 113 7.05 3.27 11.09
N GLU A 114 7.53 4.10 12.00
CA GLU A 114 8.68 3.77 12.83
C GLU A 114 8.30 3.03 14.13
N ASN A 115 7.02 2.92 14.43
CA ASN A 115 6.54 2.26 15.65
C ASN A 115 5.82 0.96 15.29
N THR A 116 6.53 -0.17 15.45
CA THR A 116 5.98 -1.48 15.11
C THR A 116 4.75 -1.85 15.94
N LYS A 117 4.58 -1.24 17.10
CA LYS A 117 3.40 -1.50 17.93
C LYS A 117 2.10 -1.01 17.26
N GLU A 118 2.20 -0.02 16.37
CA GLU A 118 1.02 0.48 15.67
C GLU A 118 0.52 -0.46 14.58
N LEU A 119 1.29 -1.50 14.24
CA LEU A 119 0.82 -2.50 13.28
C LEU A 119 -0.45 -3.21 13.75
N ASN A 120 -0.74 -3.21 15.05
CA ASN A 120 -1.97 -3.81 15.56
C ASN A 120 -3.24 -3.08 15.10
N LYS A 121 -3.11 -1.87 14.55
CA LYS A 121 -4.22 -1.13 13.95
C LYS A 121 -4.60 -1.70 12.58
N ILE A 122 -3.71 -2.46 11.97
CA ILE A 122 -3.92 -3.09 10.67
C ILE A 122 -4.32 -4.54 10.94
N LYS A 123 -5.50 -4.93 10.43
CA LYS A 123 -6.03 -6.25 10.72
C LYS A 123 -5.75 -7.23 9.61
N LEU A 124 -5.26 -8.42 9.98
CA LEU A 124 -5.13 -9.54 9.05
C LEU A 124 -6.51 -10.00 8.56
N ILE A 125 -6.51 -10.54 7.36
CA ILE A 125 -7.70 -11.18 6.81
C ILE A 125 -7.88 -12.57 7.40
#